data_701d7e202ef4bbe0451f69f8e60c2420
#
_entry.id   701d7e202ef4bbe0451f69f8e60c2420
#
_cell.length_a   1.000
_cell.length_b   1.000
_cell.length_c   1.000
_cell.angle_alpha   90.00
_cell.angle_beta   90.00
_cell.angle_gamma   90.00
#
_symmetry.space_group_name_H-M   'P 1'
#
loop_
_entity.id
_entity.type
_entity.pdbx_description
1 polymer ?
#
loop_
_entity_poly.entity_id
_entity_poly.type
_entity_poly.pdbx_seq_one_letter_code
_entity_poly.pdbx_strand_id
1 'polypeptide(L)'
;MIITRAALADVDVIMSWRRERVAWLRRRGEDQWSIPLPRSAIAATVSAGQTWMVWDDQEPAATITLTAYVDVDSLWKPDRDPEALWYPEDDPADALYAAKMMLPLDRSGSGLGHDMLDWASGRAFDAGLTWLRLDAWTTNHRLHAYYRTAHFQHVRTVTSRVSGACFQRASQPYDGHLKTDGG
;
A
#
# COMPACT_ATOMS: atom_id res chain seq x y z
N MET A 1 11.41 -5.94 -15.00
CA MET A 1 11.30 -4.87 -14.00
C MET A 1 12.04 -5.24 -12.73
N ILE A 2 12.59 -4.25 -12.03
CA ILE A 2 13.34 -4.43 -10.78
C ILE A 2 12.60 -3.69 -9.67
N ILE A 3 12.56 -4.26 -8.46
CA ILE A 3 12.03 -3.58 -7.27
C ILE A 3 13.15 -3.39 -6.25
N THR A 4 13.34 -2.14 -5.80
CA THR A 4 14.41 -1.74 -4.87
C THR A 4 13.84 -0.96 -3.70
N ARG A 5 14.61 -0.81 -2.64
CA ARG A 5 14.28 0.18 -1.59
C ARG A 5 14.30 1.58 -2.21
N ALA A 6 13.27 2.37 -1.88
CA ALA A 6 13.22 3.77 -2.29
C ALA A 6 14.31 4.59 -1.60
N ALA A 7 14.90 5.53 -2.34
CA ALA A 7 15.82 6.54 -1.82
C ALA A 7 15.08 7.86 -1.54
N LEU A 8 15.67 8.76 -0.73
CA LEU A 8 15.08 10.07 -0.48
C LEU A 8 14.89 10.92 -1.75
N ALA A 9 15.70 10.66 -2.79
CA ALA A 9 15.54 11.28 -4.10
C ALA A 9 14.21 10.91 -4.79
N ASP A 10 13.62 9.73 -4.46
CA ASP A 10 12.39 9.26 -5.08
C ASP A 10 11.13 9.91 -4.47
N VAL A 11 11.27 10.58 -3.32
CA VAL A 11 10.11 11.16 -2.60
C VAL A 11 9.34 12.13 -3.48
N ASP A 12 10.02 12.93 -4.29
CA ASP A 12 9.36 13.96 -5.11
C ASP A 12 8.57 13.35 -6.28
N VAL A 13 9.06 12.27 -6.88
CA VAL A 13 8.30 11.51 -7.90
C VAL A 13 7.09 10.82 -7.29
N ILE A 14 7.20 10.20 -6.12
CA ILE A 14 6.08 9.60 -5.39
C ILE A 14 5.01 10.66 -5.10
N MET A 15 5.41 11.84 -4.62
CA MET A 15 4.49 12.94 -4.34
C MET A 15 3.85 13.51 -5.60
N SER A 16 4.53 13.49 -6.76
CA SER A 16 3.91 13.92 -8.03
C SER A 16 2.81 12.94 -8.44
N TRP A 17 3.05 11.64 -8.41
CA TRP A 17 2.05 10.61 -8.71
C TRP A 17 0.83 10.72 -7.80
N ARG A 18 1.06 11.00 -6.51
CA ARG A 18 -0.04 11.22 -5.58
C ARG A 18 -0.88 12.43 -5.97
N ARG A 19 -0.26 13.57 -6.30
CA ARG A 19 -0.99 14.78 -6.74
C ARG A 19 -1.81 14.52 -7.99
N GLU A 20 -1.24 13.87 -8.99
CA GLU A 20 -1.92 13.51 -10.23
C GLU A 20 -3.10 12.57 -9.97
N ARG A 21 -2.90 11.55 -9.13
CA ARG A 21 -3.96 10.61 -8.76
C ARG A 21 -5.10 11.29 -8.00
N VAL A 22 -4.81 12.17 -7.05
CA VAL A 22 -5.83 12.95 -6.34
C VAL A 22 -6.63 13.82 -7.31
N ALA A 23 -5.96 14.51 -8.24
CA ALA A 23 -6.64 15.30 -9.24
C ALA A 23 -7.53 14.45 -10.17
N TRP A 24 -7.06 13.27 -10.56
CA TRP A 24 -7.82 12.31 -11.37
C TRP A 24 -9.06 11.78 -10.63
N LEU A 25 -8.92 11.40 -9.34
CA LEU A 25 -10.01 10.92 -8.49
C LEU A 25 -11.09 11.99 -8.30
N ARG A 26 -10.67 13.24 -7.99
CA ARG A 26 -11.60 14.37 -7.84
C ARG A 26 -12.45 14.61 -9.10
N ARG A 27 -11.86 14.51 -10.31
CA ARG A 27 -12.63 14.63 -11.56
C ARG A 27 -13.67 13.53 -11.76
N ARG A 28 -13.60 12.43 -11.00
CA ARG A 28 -14.52 11.29 -11.01
C ARG A 28 -15.52 11.32 -9.85
N GLY A 29 -15.49 12.36 -9.02
CA GLY A 29 -16.34 12.47 -7.83
C GLY A 29 -15.88 11.61 -6.66
N GLU A 30 -14.65 11.08 -6.71
CA GLU A 30 -14.08 10.26 -5.64
C GLU A 30 -13.35 11.14 -4.64
N ASP A 31 -13.51 10.87 -3.35
CA ASP A 31 -12.88 11.61 -2.24
C ASP A 31 -11.59 10.97 -1.72
N GLN A 32 -11.18 9.86 -2.30
CA GLN A 32 -9.95 9.16 -1.87
C GLN A 32 -8.74 10.08 -1.91
N TRP A 33 -7.97 10.02 -0.82
CA TRP A 33 -6.78 10.85 -0.60
C TRP A 33 -7.05 12.35 -0.56
N SER A 34 -8.29 12.76 -0.28
CA SER A 34 -8.66 14.16 -0.07
C SER A 34 -7.91 14.80 1.10
N ILE A 35 -7.51 13.99 2.10
CA ILE A 35 -6.67 14.45 3.21
C ILE A 35 -5.24 14.64 2.71
N PRO A 36 -4.64 15.82 2.90
CA PRO A 36 -3.26 16.07 2.52
C PRO A 36 -2.29 15.10 3.21
N LEU A 37 -1.35 14.58 2.46
CA LEU A 37 -0.23 13.79 2.98
C LEU A 37 1.03 14.65 2.88
N PRO A 38 1.68 15.00 3.99
CA PRO A 38 2.90 15.81 3.94
C PRO A 38 4.06 15.00 3.35
N ARG A 39 4.95 15.69 2.62
CA ARG A 39 6.18 15.08 2.06
C ARG A 39 6.99 14.34 3.10
N SER A 40 7.06 14.89 4.32
CA SER A 40 7.77 14.27 5.46
C SER A 40 7.25 12.88 5.83
N ALA A 41 5.96 12.60 5.65
CA ALA A 41 5.39 11.28 5.93
C ALA A 41 5.84 10.20 4.93
N ILE A 42 6.08 10.58 3.66
CA ILE A 42 6.71 9.67 2.68
C ILE A 42 8.21 9.54 2.98
N ALA A 43 8.90 10.67 3.23
CA ALA A 43 10.32 10.66 3.55
C ALA A 43 10.64 9.79 4.78
N ALA A 44 9.78 9.80 5.80
CA ALA A 44 9.93 8.97 7.00
C ALA A 44 9.89 7.47 6.65
N THR A 45 8.92 7.00 5.86
CA THR A 45 8.84 5.60 5.46
C THR A 45 9.95 5.18 4.51
N VAL A 46 10.44 6.10 3.68
CA VAL A 46 11.63 5.88 2.84
C VAL A 46 12.88 5.73 3.72
N SER A 47 13.11 6.66 4.66
CA SER A 47 14.25 6.60 5.58
C SER A 47 14.24 5.36 6.48
N ALA A 48 13.04 4.86 6.84
CA ALA A 48 12.86 3.61 7.58
C ALA A 48 13.05 2.36 6.71
N GLY A 49 13.32 2.51 5.40
CA GLY A 49 13.46 1.39 4.47
C GLY A 49 12.18 0.62 4.21
N GLN A 50 11.02 1.22 4.46
CA GLN A 50 9.69 0.58 4.32
C GLN A 50 9.07 0.80 2.95
N THR A 51 9.53 1.81 2.20
CA THR A 51 9.01 2.14 0.87
C THR A 51 9.88 1.52 -0.21
N TRP A 52 9.23 0.99 -1.23
CA TRP A 52 9.85 0.32 -2.37
C TRP A 52 9.45 1.02 -3.66
N MET A 53 10.37 1.02 -4.62
CA MET A 53 10.18 1.52 -5.99
C MET A 53 10.31 0.38 -6.99
N VAL A 54 9.40 0.33 -7.95
CA VAL A 54 9.53 -0.52 -9.13
C VAL A 54 10.09 0.31 -10.27
N TRP A 55 11.08 -0.25 -10.96
CA TRP A 55 11.77 0.34 -12.10
C TRP A 55 11.54 -0.51 -13.35
N ASP A 56 11.19 0.15 -14.43
CA ASP A 56 11.15 -0.41 -15.77
C ASP A 56 12.36 0.17 -16.53
N ASP A 57 13.41 -0.62 -16.63
CA ASP A 57 14.75 -0.14 -16.93
C ASP A 57 15.20 0.94 -15.93
N GLN A 58 15.30 2.21 -16.35
CA GLN A 58 15.68 3.33 -15.49
C GLN A 58 14.48 4.25 -15.14
N GLU A 59 13.27 3.91 -15.64
CA GLU A 59 12.09 4.73 -15.41
C GLU A 59 11.32 4.25 -14.17
N PRO A 60 10.93 5.14 -13.25
CA PRO A 60 10.16 4.75 -12.09
C PRO A 60 8.73 4.39 -12.52
N ALA A 61 8.28 3.18 -12.18
CA ALA A 61 7.03 2.59 -12.66
C ALA A 61 5.95 2.46 -11.59
N ALA A 62 6.34 2.30 -10.31
CA ALA A 62 5.39 2.17 -9.21
C ALA A 62 6.07 2.29 -7.85
N THR A 63 5.29 2.45 -6.80
CA THR A 63 5.75 2.43 -5.40
C THR A 63 4.77 1.69 -4.50
N ILE A 64 5.28 1.09 -3.43
CA ILE A 64 4.53 0.46 -2.36
C ILE A 64 5.26 0.64 -1.03
N THR A 65 4.54 0.84 0.06
CA THR A 65 5.09 0.84 1.42
C THR A 65 4.67 -0.45 2.13
N LEU A 66 5.62 -1.15 2.74
CA LEU A 66 5.37 -2.34 3.54
C LEU A 66 5.83 -2.09 4.98
N THR A 67 4.93 -2.31 5.95
CA THR A 67 5.20 -2.06 7.37
C THR A 67 4.74 -3.21 8.23
N ALA A 68 5.33 -3.36 9.42
CA ALA A 68 4.77 -4.15 10.49
C ALA A 68 3.59 -3.39 11.16
N TYR A 69 2.77 -4.10 11.93
CA TYR A 69 1.57 -3.52 12.57
C TYR A 69 1.85 -2.28 13.43
N VAL A 70 2.91 -2.33 14.24
CA VAL A 70 3.28 -1.20 15.14
C VAL A 70 3.54 0.08 14.37
N ASP A 71 4.10 -0.03 13.16
CA ASP A 71 4.38 1.12 12.30
C ASP A 71 3.13 1.70 11.65
N VAL A 72 2.12 0.85 11.37
CA VAL A 72 0.83 1.32 10.83
C VAL A 72 0.13 2.23 11.82
N ASP A 73 0.08 1.86 13.09
CA ASP A 73 -0.52 2.69 14.14
C ASP A 73 0.27 3.98 14.40
N SER A 74 1.60 3.95 14.24
CA SER A 74 2.44 5.13 14.40
C SER A 74 2.27 6.15 13.27
N LEU A 75 1.93 5.70 12.08
CA LEU A 75 1.72 6.54 10.90
C LEU A 75 0.36 7.25 10.90
N TRP A 76 -0.58 6.79 11.73
CA TRP A 76 -1.93 7.30 11.80
C TRP A 76 -2.39 7.41 13.26
N LYS A 77 -2.05 8.52 13.90
CA LYS A 77 -2.65 8.93 15.17
C LYS A 77 -3.64 10.05 14.90
N PRO A 78 -4.94 9.80 14.80
CA PRO A 78 -5.91 10.87 14.91
C PRO A 78 -5.96 11.32 16.38
N ASP A 79 -6.14 12.61 16.60
CA ASP A 79 -6.28 13.23 17.93
C ASP A 79 -7.50 12.74 18.73
N ARG A 80 -8.25 11.81 18.20
CA ARG A 80 -9.42 11.20 18.83
C ARG A 80 -9.38 9.71 18.55
N ASP A 81 -9.38 8.94 19.62
CA ASP A 81 -9.34 7.48 19.68
C ASP A 81 -10.33 6.82 18.69
N PRO A 82 -9.95 6.56 17.43
CA PRO A 82 -10.79 5.82 16.52
C PRO A 82 -10.62 4.34 16.80
N GLU A 83 -11.67 3.61 16.61
CA GLU A 83 -11.71 2.16 16.61
C GLU A 83 -10.49 1.57 15.86
N ALA A 84 -9.86 0.55 16.43
CA ALA A 84 -8.73 -0.12 15.79
C ALA A 84 -9.15 -0.75 14.46
N LEU A 85 -8.25 -0.73 13.46
CA LEU A 85 -8.49 -1.43 12.19
C LEU A 85 -8.41 -2.94 12.36
N TRP A 86 -7.51 -3.38 13.23
CA TRP A 86 -7.26 -4.79 13.51
C TRP A 86 -7.35 -5.02 15.03
N TYR A 87 -8.09 -6.04 15.42
CA TYR A 87 -8.31 -6.39 16.82
C TYR A 87 -7.29 -7.45 17.29
N PRO A 88 -7.10 -7.64 18.60
CA PRO A 88 -6.19 -8.67 19.11
C PRO A 88 -6.47 -10.08 18.55
N GLU A 89 -7.74 -10.42 18.34
CA GLU A 89 -8.17 -11.72 17.77
C GLU A 89 -7.81 -11.91 16.30
N ASP A 90 -7.46 -10.84 15.58
CA ASP A 90 -6.95 -10.90 14.21
C ASP A 90 -5.46 -11.27 14.17
N ASP A 91 -4.80 -11.36 15.31
CA ASP A 91 -3.34 -11.48 15.44
C ASP A 91 -2.61 -10.46 14.54
N PRO A 92 -2.63 -9.17 14.91
CA PRO A 92 -2.06 -8.12 14.05
C PRO A 92 -0.56 -8.26 13.78
N ALA A 93 0.16 -8.96 14.68
CA ALA A 93 1.60 -9.16 14.53
C ALA A 93 1.93 -10.21 13.46
N ASP A 94 0.99 -11.13 13.13
CA ASP A 94 1.18 -12.16 12.11
C ASP A 94 0.82 -11.67 10.69
N ALA A 95 1.15 -10.41 10.39
CA ALA A 95 0.87 -9.81 9.09
C ALA A 95 1.90 -8.77 8.66
N LEU A 96 2.11 -8.68 7.34
CA LEU A 96 2.74 -7.55 6.68
C LEU A 96 1.64 -6.63 6.12
N TYR A 97 1.81 -5.33 6.29
CA TYR A 97 0.82 -4.33 5.89
C TYR A 97 1.27 -3.54 4.67
N ALA A 98 0.49 -3.62 3.59
CA ALA A 98 0.72 -2.85 2.36
C ALA A 98 -0.04 -1.53 2.41
N ALA A 99 0.66 -0.44 2.15
CA ALA A 99 0.10 0.90 2.13
C ALA A 99 0.70 1.74 0.99
N LYS A 100 0.07 2.87 0.69
CA LYS A 100 0.58 3.88 -0.24
C LYS A 100 1.04 3.32 -1.59
N MET A 101 0.36 2.26 -2.09
CA MET A 101 0.62 1.72 -3.42
C MET A 101 0.16 2.71 -4.48
N MET A 102 1.07 3.12 -5.35
CA MET A 102 0.81 4.08 -6.41
C MET A 102 1.52 3.70 -7.69
N LEU A 103 0.84 3.95 -8.80
CA LEU A 103 1.40 3.89 -10.15
C LEU A 103 1.12 5.22 -10.85
N PRO A 104 1.97 5.66 -11.79
CA PRO A 104 1.61 6.72 -12.74
C PRO A 104 0.29 6.41 -13.44
N LEU A 105 -0.44 7.43 -13.88
CA LEU A 105 -1.77 7.24 -14.47
C LEU A 105 -1.73 6.44 -15.78
N ASP A 106 -0.71 6.61 -16.58
CA ASP A 106 -0.47 5.93 -17.86
C ASP A 106 -0.13 4.44 -17.69
N ARG A 107 0.33 4.03 -16.51
CA ARG A 107 0.57 2.62 -16.16
C ARG A 107 -0.65 1.93 -15.53
N SER A 108 -1.78 2.63 -15.42
CA SER A 108 -3.01 2.04 -14.85
C SER A 108 -3.56 0.95 -15.80
N GLY A 109 -3.89 -0.23 -15.22
CA GLY A 109 -4.41 -1.37 -16.01
C GLY A 109 -3.33 -2.26 -16.65
N SER A 110 -2.05 -1.99 -16.41
CA SER A 110 -0.92 -2.79 -16.93
C SER A 110 -0.74 -4.16 -16.25
N GLY A 111 -1.48 -4.45 -15.18
CA GLY A 111 -1.26 -5.63 -14.34
C GLY A 111 -0.21 -5.44 -13.24
N LEU A 112 0.65 -4.41 -13.34
CA LEU A 112 1.74 -4.18 -12.40
C LEU A 112 1.28 -4.06 -10.94
N GLY A 113 0.08 -3.50 -10.68
CA GLY A 113 -0.47 -3.41 -9.34
C GLY A 113 -0.76 -4.77 -8.71
N HIS A 114 -1.22 -5.76 -9.48
CA HIS A 114 -1.39 -7.13 -9.00
C HIS A 114 -0.04 -7.79 -8.73
N ASP A 115 0.91 -7.67 -9.67
CA ASP A 115 2.25 -8.22 -9.50
C ASP A 115 2.98 -7.67 -8.27
N MET A 116 2.80 -6.38 -7.97
CA MET A 116 3.31 -5.76 -6.73
C MET A 116 2.66 -6.32 -5.46
N LEU A 117 1.34 -6.60 -5.49
CA LEU A 117 0.65 -7.21 -4.36
C LEU A 117 1.07 -8.68 -4.19
N ASP A 118 1.33 -9.40 -5.28
CA ASP A 118 1.87 -10.75 -5.24
C ASP A 118 3.30 -10.76 -4.70
N TRP A 119 4.13 -9.83 -5.14
CA TRP A 119 5.47 -9.62 -4.57
C TRP A 119 5.42 -9.30 -3.06
N ALA A 120 4.53 -8.41 -2.64
CA ALA A 120 4.34 -8.08 -1.23
C ALA A 120 3.88 -9.29 -0.40
N SER A 121 3.04 -10.15 -0.98
CA SER A 121 2.64 -11.43 -0.38
C SER A 121 3.83 -12.36 -0.20
N GLY A 122 4.71 -12.43 -1.20
CA GLY A 122 5.97 -13.17 -1.10
C GLY A 122 6.87 -12.66 0.02
N ARG A 123 6.95 -11.34 0.20
CA ARG A 123 7.71 -10.74 1.31
C ARG A 123 7.14 -11.10 2.68
N ALA A 124 5.80 -11.20 2.81
CA ALA A 124 5.16 -11.68 4.03
C ALA A 124 5.48 -13.15 4.26
N PHE A 125 5.39 -13.99 3.22
CA PHE A 125 5.71 -15.42 3.28
C PHE A 125 7.17 -15.67 3.68
N ASP A 126 8.12 -14.98 3.07
CA ASP A 126 9.56 -15.10 3.38
C ASP A 126 9.88 -14.67 4.82
N ALA A 127 9.08 -13.76 5.39
CA ALA A 127 9.18 -13.34 6.78
C ALA A 127 8.46 -14.29 7.76
N GLY A 128 7.85 -15.38 7.29
CA GLY A 128 7.10 -16.34 8.11
C GLY A 128 5.76 -15.79 8.61
N LEU A 129 5.21 -14.75 7.99
CA LEU A 129 3.93 -14.13 8.35
C LEU A 129 2.79 -14.80 7.56
N THR A 130 1.67 -15.04 8.22
CA THR A 130 0.50 -15.67 7.59
C THR A 130 -0.23 -14.77 6.62
N TRP A 131 -0.23 -13.44 6.86
CA TRP A 131 -1.10 -12.53 6.14
C TRP A 131 -0.37 -11.38 5.45
N LEU A 132 -0.84 -11.02 4.26
CA LEU A 132 -0.69 -9.68 3.70
C LEU A 132 -2.00 -8.92 3.93
N ARG A 133 -1.93 -7.76 4.58
CA ARG A 133 -3.07 -6.93 4.97
C ARG A 133 -2.96 -5.53 4.37
N LEU A 134 -4.09 -4.88 4.21
CA LEU A 134 -4.17 -3.47 3.85
C LEU A 134 -5.49 -2.88 4.33
N ASP A 135 -5.53 -1.55 4.38
CA ASP A 135 -6.75 -0.78 4.52
C ASP A 135 -7.01 0.03 3.23
N ALA A 136 -8.28 0.16 2.89
CA ALA A 136 -8.71 0.89 1.71
C ALA A 136 -9.65 2.03 2.08
N TRP A 137 -9.68 3.05 1.24
CA TRP A 137 -10.60 4.17 1.39
C TRP A 137 -12.04 3.69 1.44
N THR A 138 -12.75 4.02 2.52
CA THR A 138 -14.04 3.43 2.89
C THR A 138 -15.11 3.58 1.81
N THR A 139 -15.10 4.69 1.08
CA THR A 139 -16.08 5.02 0.03
C THR A 139 -15.69 4.54 -1.37
N ASN A 140 -14.42 4.11 -1.58
CA ASN A 140 -13.97 3.70 -2.92
C ASN A 140 -14.27 2.24 -3.22
N HIS A 141 -15.53 1.95 -3.60
CA HIS A 141 -15.98 0.59 -3.95
C HIS A 141 -15.27 -0.02 -5.17
N ARG A 142 -14.74 0.81 -6.09
CA ARG A 142 -13.92 0.32 -7.22
C ARG A 142 -12.60 -0.25 -6.73
N LEU A 143 -11.97 0.42 -5.77
CA LEU A 143 -10.74 -0.08 -5.15
C LEU A 143 -11.01 -1.37 -4.36
N HIS A 144 -12.16 -1.45 -3.67
CA HIS A 144 -12.56 -2.70 -3.00
C HIS A 144 -12.74 -3.86 -3.99
N ALA A 145 -13.38 -3.61 -5.14
CA ALA A 145 -13.51 -4.62 -6.20
C ALA A 145 -12.14 -5.03 -6.74
N TYR A 146 -11.23 -4.08 -6.97
CA TYR A 146 -9.85 -4.35 -7.40
C TYR A 146 -9.12 -5.27 -6.41
N TYR A 147 -9.18 -5.02 -5.10
CA TYR A 147 -8.53 -5.90 -4.12
C TYR A 147 -9.13 -7.30 -4.10
N ARG A 148 -10.45 -7.45 -4.34
CA ARG A 148 -11.06 -8.78 -4.48
C ARG A 148 -10.52 -9.53 -5.69
N THR A 149 -10.25 -8.86 -6.82
CA THR A 149 -9.60 -9.50 -7.98
C THR A 149 -8.14 -9.87 -7.72
N ALA A 150 -7.49 -9.24 -6.73
CA ALA A 150 -6.17 -9.58 -6.22
C ALA A 150 -6.24 -10.60 -5.06
N HIS A 151 -7.35 -11.36 -4.94
CA HIS A 151 -7.58 -12.41 -3.96
C HIS A 151 -7.63 -11.95 -2.49
N PHE A 152 -7.82 -10.65 -2.24
CA PHE A 152 -8.05 -10.18 -0.89
C PHE A 152 -9.50 -10.43 -0.46
N GLN A 153 -9.67 -10.87 0.77
CA GLN A 153 -10.95 -10.97 1.45
C GLN A 153 -11.19 -9.71 2.26
N HIS A 154 -12.40 -9.16 2.18
CA HIS A 154 -12.82 -8.08 3.06
C HIS A 154 -13.09 -8.65 4.47
N VAL A 155 -12.45 -8.08 5.47
CA VAL A 155 -12.58 -8.51 6.87
C VAL A 155 -13.66 -7.69 7.58
N ARG A 156 -13.51 -6.37 7.58
CA ARG A 156 -14.46 -5.43 8.18
C ARG A 156 -14.32 -4.03 7.60
N THR A 157 -15.28 -3.17 7.93
CA THR A 157 -15.15 -1.73 7.67
C THR A 157 -15.32 -0.96 8.98
N VAL A 158 -14.29 -0.22 9.36
CA VAL A 158 -14.31 0.73 10.48
C VAL A 158 -14.77 2.07 9.91
N THR A 159 -16.05 2.37 10.09
CA THR A 159 -16.72 3.51 9.45
C THR A 159 -16.29 4.88 10.00
N SER A 160 -15.70 4.90 11.19
CA SER A 160 -15.12 6.10 11.79
C SER A 160 -13.82 6.55 11.11
N ARG A 161 -13.23 5.70 10.24
CA ARG A 161 -11.99 6.00 9.51
C ARG A 161 -12.25 6.19 8.01
N VAL A 162 -11.57 7.15 7.41
CA VAL A 162 -11.65 7.39 5.95
C VAL A 162 -11.00 6.25 5.14
N SER A 163 -9.98 5.61 5.70
CA SER A 163 -9.36 4.39 5.18
C SER A 163 -9.63 3.26 6.18
N GLY A 164 -10.87 2.83 6.24
CA GLY A 164 -11.38 1.88 7.23
C GLY A 164 -11.80 0.52 6.68
N ALA A 165 -11.79 0.32 5.36
CA ALA A 165 -12.13 -0.96 4.76
C ALA A 165 -10.92 -1.91 4.81
N CYS A 166 -10.94 -2.86 5.74
CA CYS A 166 -9.83 -3.79 6.00
C CYS A 166 -9.90 -5.01 5.08
N PHE A 167 -8.79 -5.33 4.45
CA PHE A 167 -8.64 -6.46 3.55
C PHE A 167 -7.42 -7.30 3.93
N GLN A 168 -7.51 -8.62 3.76
CA GLN A 168 -6.39 -9.54 3.94
C GLN A 168 -6.40 -10.64 2.90
N ARG A 169 -5.21 -11.20 2.64
CA ARG A 169 -5.05 -12.47 1.94
C ARG A 169 -3.92 -13.27 2.57
N ALA A 170 -3.97 -14.59 2.46
CA ALA A 170 -2.90 -15.45 2.89
C ALA A 170 -1.61 -15.12 2.13
N SER A 171 -0.47 -15.10 2.84
CA SER A 171 0.84 -14.96 2.22
C SER A 171 1.16 -16.19 1.37
N GLN A 172 1.85 -16.00 0.27
CA GLN A 172 2.21 -17.06 -0.66
C GLN A 172 3.61 -16.81 -1.23
N PRO A 173 4.37 -17.84 -1.61
CA PRO A 173 5.62 -17.65 -2.32
C PRO A 173 5.41 -16.81 -3.57
N TYR A 174 6.39 -15.99 -3.89
CA TYR A 174 6.36 -15.17 -5.11
C TYR A 174 7.24 -15.78 -6.19
N ASP A 175 6.66 -16.02 -7.36
CA ASP A 175 7.32 -16.53 -8.56
C ASP A 175 7.15 -15.62 -9.79
N GLY A 176 6.74 -14.36 -9.57
CA GLY A 176 6.44 -13.39 -10.61
C GLY A 176 7.67 -12.71 -11.21
N HIS A 177 7.41 -11.62 -11.94
CA HIS A 177 8.40 -10.96 -12.80
C HIS A 177 9.21 -9.85 -12.11
N LEU A 178 8.79 -9.36 -10.94
CA LEU A 178 9.52 -8.33 -10.20
C LEU A 178 10.73 -8.96 -9.51
N LYS A 179 11.92 -8.57 -9.94
CA LYS A 179 13.16 -9.03 -9.30
C LYS A 179 13.57 -8.03 -8.23
N THR A 180 13.75 -8.51 -6.99
CA THR A 180 14.29 -7.67 -5.92
C THR A 180 15.78 -7.50 -6.13
N ASP A 181 16.24 -6.24 -6.24
CA ASP A 181 17.66 -5.93 -6.31
C ASP A 181 18.18 -5.67 -4.90
N GLY A 182 19.23 -6.42 -4.51
CA GLY A 182 20.00 -6.21 -3.30
C GLY A 182 19.25 -6.44 -1.99
N GLY A 183 19.18 -7.67 -1.55
CA GLY A 183 19.01 -8.06 -0.16
C GLY A 183 20.37 -8.44 0.41
#